data_8fa2726f2f8f8239c010ca1589998485
#
_entry.id   8fa2726f2f8f8239c010ca1589998485
#
_cell.length_a   1.000
_cell.length_b   1.000
_cell.length_c   1.000
_cell.angle_alpha   90.00
_cell.angle_beta   90.00
_cell.angle_gamma   90.00
#
_symmetry.space_group_name_H-M   'P 1'
#
loop_
_entity.id
_entity.type
_entity.pdbx_description
1 polymer ?
#
loop_
_entity_poly.entity_id
_entity_poly.type
_entity_poly.pdbx_seq_one_letter_code
_entity_poly.pdbx_strand_id
1 'polypeptide(L)'
;MELRPGEGAPDGEVRVLCFDTLAEELDWLATDVTARHAEGTAWRDIAVLTRRNDVLTSVWERLREHDVPVEIVGIGGLLRLPEIAPVVATLKVLTDPLANAEVAGLLTGERWRLGLADLAALARRARELVPGETAKEPLPLSEELTELVSRADPARAPSLLDAVNDPGEAAISDEGKARLERFTSELAELRRHLDEPVPELVRRVISRLGLEAEQLVRGDTSQLARFIVACSTYPDIDGDGSLAGLLAWLDAEEEHGDALERATPTAADSVKLLTVHRAKGLEWHTVYLPALSEGVFPGTDRTGNWSTNSRLLPAPLRGDADAIPQLADYSKRGIDAYREELKQEHRLSEDRLAYVAATRAKRLLVVSAHSWEPGLKRARGRSRYFEDAAALHESSPMPPPPE
;
A
#
# COMPACT_ATOMS: atom_id res chain seq x y z
N MET A 1 20.69 -20.41 -18.98
CA MET A 1 19.69 -20.54 -20.06
C MET A 1 19.80 -19.26 -20.87
N GLU A 2 20.23 -19.33 -22.12
CA GLU A 2 20.35 -18.16 -22.99
C GLU A 2 18.97 -17.91 -23.63
N LEU A 3 18.35 -16.77 -23.34
CA LEU A 3 17.08 -16.38 -23.93
C LEU A 3 17.35 -15.83 -25.34
N ARG A 4 16.64 -16.31 -26.33
CA ARG A 4 16.71 -15.81 -27.71
C ARG A 4 15.38 -15.20 -28.10
N PRO A 5 15.41 -14.09 -28.88
CA PRO A 5 14.16 -13.51 -29.39
C PRO A 5 13.43 -14.55 -30.25
N GLY A 6 12.09 -14.49 -30.23
CA GLY A 6 11.29 -15.30 -31.14
C GLY A 6 11.55 -14.95 -32.60
N GLU A 7 11.36 -15.90 -33.51
CA GLU A 7 11.59 -15.69 -34.95
C GLU A 7 10.65 -14.58 -35.45
N GLY A 8 11.20 -13.47 -35.97
CA GLY A 8 10.45 -12.30 -36.41
C GLY A 8 10.07 -11.30 -35.32
N ALA A 9 10.56 -11.46 -34.08
CA ALA A 9 10.37 -10.46 -33.04
C ALA A 9 11.10 -9.17 -33.42
N PRO A 10 10.42 -8.01 -33.37
CA PRO A 10 11.07 -6.73 -33.65
C PRO A 10 12.04 -6.38 -32.52
N ASP A 11 13.09 -5.63 -32.84
CA ASP A 11 14.05 -5.13 -31.85
C ASP A 11 13.31 -4.27 -30.80
N GLY A 12 13.60 -4.53 -29.52
CA GLY A 12 13.15 -3.74 -28.40
C GLY A 12 14.10 -2.59 -28.08
N GLU A 13 13.60 -1.56 -27.45
CA GLU A 13 14.38 -0.43 -26.93
C GLU A 13 14.36 -0.46 -25.39
N VAL A 14 15.53 -0.22 -24.79
CA VAL A 14 15.65 -0.02 -23.32
C VAL A 14 16.17 1.40 -23.10
N ARG A 15 15.45 2.18 -22.28
CA ARG A 15 15.88 3.51 -21.82
C ARG A 15 16.16 3.46 -20.33
N VAL A 16 17.25 4.11 -19.93
CA VAL A 16 17.69 4.14 -18.53
C VAL A 16 17.90 5.59 -18.12
N LEU A 17 17.26 6.01 -17.00
CA LEU A 17 17.28 7.38 -16.52
C LEU A 17 17.50 7.42 -15.00
N CYS A 18 18.22 8.43 -14.54
CA CYS A 18 18.49 8.63 -13.13
C CYS A 18 18.18 10.07 -12.72
N PHE A 19 17.51 10.24 -11.59
CA PHE A 19 17.03 11.52 -11.09
C PHE A 19 17.56 11.77 -9.67
N ASP A 20 17.62 13.02 -9.27
CA ASP A 20 17.99 13.36 -7.90
C ASP A 20 16.85 13.03 -6.93
N THR A 21 15.60 13.29 -7.30
CA THR A 21 14.43 13.10 -6.45
C THR A 21 13.36 12.23 -7.10
N LEU A 22 12.54 11.57 -6.26
CA LEU A 22 11.34 10.86 -6.71
C LEU A 22 10.38 11.80 -7.46
N ALA A 23 10.23 13.05 -7.00
CA ALA A 23 9.35 14.01 -7.65
C ALA A 23 9.77 14.28 -9.10
N GLU A 24 11.07 14.53 -9.36
CA GLU A 24 11.62 14.73 -10.70
C GLU A 24 11.44 13.49 -11.58
N GLU A 25 11.66 12.30 -11.03
CA GLU A 25 11.45 11.03 -11.73
C GLU A 25 10.00 10.89 -12.21
N LEU A 26 9.05 11.18 -11.33
CA LEU A 26 7.62 11.04 -11.64
C LEU A 26 7.12 12.14 -12.56
N ASP A 27 7.64 13.38 -12.46
CA ASP A 27 7.34 14.48 -13.39
C ASP A 27 7.80 14.12 -14.80
N TRP A 28 9.03 13.61 -14.91
CA TRP A 28 9.56 13.16 -16.18
C TRP A 28 8.71 12.02 -16.76
N LEU A 29 8.36 11.02 -15.95
CA LEU A 29 7.54 9.88 -16.36
C LEU A 29 6.20 10.35 -16.94
N ALA A 30 5.48 11.23 -16.23
CA ALA A 30 4.20 11.73 -16.67
C ALA A 30 4.33 12.53 -17.99
N THR A 31 5.38 13.32 -18.13
CA THR A 31 5.69 14.07 -19.35
C THR A 31 5.98 13.13 -20.54
N ASP A 32 6.82 12.09 -20.35
CA ASP A 32 7.16 11.13 -21.42
C ASP A 32 5.93 10.29 -21.81
N VAL A 33 5.10 9.86 -20.85
CA VAL A 33 3.83 9.16 -21.12
C VAL A 33 2.91 9.99 -21.99
N THR A 34 2.76 11.29 -21.66
CA THR A 34 1.93 12.23 -22.43
C THR A 34 2.49 12.44 -23.84
N ALA A 35 3.81 12.61 -23.97
CA ALA A 35 4.47 12.79 -25.27
C ALA A 35 4.27 11.56 -26.17
N ARG A 36 4.40 10.33 -25.63
CA ARG A 36 4.18 9.10 -26.39
C ARG A 36 2.75 8.96 -26.88
N HIS A 37 1.80 9.38 -26.07
CA HIS A 37 0.42 9.41 -26.53
C HIS A 37 0.22 10.38 -27.67
N ALA A 38 0.81 11.58 -27.59
CA ALA A 38 0.78 12.55 -28.68
C ALA A 38 1.45 12.04 -29.96
N GLU A 39 2.44 11.15 -29.84
CA GLU A 39 3.09 10.44 -30.95
C GLU A 39 2.27 9.26 -31.50
N GLY A 40 1.10 8.95 -30.92
CA GLY A 40 0.15 7.96 -31.40
C GLY A 40 0.09 6.64 -30.61
N THR A 41 0.81 6.51 -29.51
CA THR A 41 0.66 5.34 -28.63
C THR A 41 -0.66 5.45 -27.85
N ALA A 42 -1.54 4.44 -27.94
CA ALA A 42 -2.77 4.44 -27.16
C ALA A 42 -2.45 4.31 -25.65
N TRP A 43 -3.23 4.97 -24.79
CA TRP A 43 -3.02 4.89 -23.34
C TRP A 43 -3.01 3.45 -22.81
N ARG A 44 -3.90 2.59 -23.33
CA ARG A 44 -4.00 1.16 -22.97
C ARG A 44 -2.76 0.34 -23.31
N ASP A 45 -1.91 0.82 -24.19
CA ASP A 45 -0.67 0.16 -24.61
C ASP A 45 0.53 0.58 -23.76
N ILE A 46 0.30 1.41 -22.73
CA ILE A 46 1.29 1.90 -21.77
C ILE A 46 0.98 1.31 -20.39
N ALA A 47 2.00 0.76 -19.73
CA ALA A 47 1.91 0.34 -18.34
C ALA A 47 3.02 0.92 -17.48
N VAL A 48 2.71 1.21 -16.23
CA VAL A 48 3.68 1.55 -15.19
C VAL A 48 3.64 0.45 -14.13
N LEU A 49 4.77 -0.22 -13.92
CA LEU A 49 4.88 -1.32 -12.98
C LEU A 49 5.72 -0.88 -11.78
N THR A 50 5.17 -0.98 -10.59
CA THR A 50 5.86 -0.60 -9.36
C THR A 50 6.09 -1.83 -8.47
N ARG A 51 7.14 -1.79 -7.64
CA ARG A 51 7.36 -2.86 -6.66
C ARG A 51 6.47 -2.71 -5.43
N ARG A 52 6.10 -1.49 -5.07
CA ARG A 52 5.39 -1.13 -3.83
C ARG A 52 4.16 -0.29 -4.12
N ASN A 53 3.13 -0.44 -3.30
CA ASN A 53 1.88 0.30 -3.44
C ASN A 53 2.01 1.80 -3.12
N ASP A 54 2.95 2.21 -2.26
CA ASP A 54 3.20 3.62 -1.97
C ASP A 54 3.76 4.37 -3.20
N VAL A 55 4.71 3.76 -3.91
CA VAL A 55 5.21 4.30 -5.19
C VAL A 55 4.09 4.36 -6.23
N LEU A 56 3.21 3.33 -6.25
CA LEU A 56 2.06 3.30 -7.17
C LEU A 56 1.12 4.50 -6.93
N THR A 57 0.83 4.82 -5.68
CA THR A 57 -0.01 5.98 -5.34
C THR A 57 0.62 7.29 -5.83
N SER A 58 1.92 7.48 -5.60
CA SER A 58 2.63 8.69 -6.08
C SER A 58 2.64 8.81 -7.60
N VAL A 59 2.81 7.69 -8.32
CA VAL A 59 2.69 7.66 -9.79
C VAL A 59 1.28 8.05 -10.24
N TRP A 60 0.25 7.49 -9.59
CA TRP A 60 -1.14 7.79 -9.91
C TRP A 60 -1.46 9.28 -9.73
N GLU A 61 -1.06 9.87 -8.61
CA GLU A 61 -1.24 11.30 -8.34
C GLU A 61 -0.60 12.15 -9.44
N ARG A 62 0.65 11.83 -9.80
CA ARG A 62 1.40 12.60 -10.80
C ARG A 62 0.80 12.47 -12.21
N LEU A 63 0.40 11.28 -12.64
CA LEU A 63 -0.25 11.08 -13.92
C LEU A 63 -1.59 11.83 -14.00
N ARG A 64 -2.36 11.86 -12.91
CA ARG A 64 -3.61 12.64 -12.84
C ARG A 64 -3.38 14.15 -12.94
N GLU A 65 -2.33 14.68 -12.33
CA GLU A 65 -1.96 16.10 -12.46
C GLU A 65 -1.64 16.49 -13.91
N HIS A 66 -1.27 15.52 -14.74
CA HIS A 66 -1.05 15.68 -16.18
C HIS A 66 -2.26 15.29 -17.04
N ASP A 67 -3.45 15.15 -16.45
CA ASP A 67 -4.69 14.75 -17.14
C ASP A 67 -4.59 13.41 -17.88
N VAL A 68 -3.69 12.52 -17.47
CA VAL A 68 -3.53 11.18 -18.03
C VAL A 68 -4.61 10.26 -17.47
N PRO A 69 -5.42 9.57 -18.32
CA PRO A 69 -6.36 8.58 -17.83
C PRO A 69 -5.62 7.35 -17.30
N VAL A 70 -5.83 7.01 -16.02
CA VAL A 70 -5.12 5.92 -15.34
C VAL A 70 -6.10 4.88 -14.81
N GLU A 71 -5.79 3.63 -15.03
CA GLU A 71 -6.46 2.49 -14.40
C GLU A 71 -5.50 1.79 -13.44
N ILE A 72 -5.80 1.83 -12.14
CA ILE A 72 -5.10 1.00 -11.15
C ILE A 72 -5.64 -0.42 -11.24
N VAL A 73 -4.76 -1.37 -11.52
CA VAL A 73 -5.11 -2.78 -11.67
C VAL A 73 -4.85 -3.52 -10.36
N GLY A 74 -5.93 -3.98 -9.73
CA GLY A 74 -5.89 -4.69 -8.45
C GLY A 74 -6.24 -3.84 -7.24
N ILE A 75 -6.84 -4.48 -6.22
CA ILE A 75 -7.42 -3.78 -5.09
C ILE A 75 -6.39 -3.13 -4.17
N GLY A 76 -5.24 -3.77 -3.94
CA GLY A 76 -4.21 -3.25 -3.02
C GLY A 76 -3.73 -1.84 -3.35
N GLY A 77 -3.69 -1.47 -4.66
CA GLY A 77 -3.39 -0.11 -5.09
C GLY A 77 -4.54 0.87 -4.85
N LEU A 78 -5.79 0.39 -4.90
CA LEU A 78 -6.97 1.22 -4.67
C LEU A 78 -7.10 1.67 -3.21
N LEU A 79 -6.66 0.84 -2.25
CA LEU A 79 -6.88 1.08 -0.81
C LEU A 79 -6.25 2.38 -0.30
N ARG A 80 -5.21 2.87 -0.97
CA ARG A 80 -4.49 4.10 -0.61
C ARG A 80 -5.02 5.35 -1.31
N LEU A 81 -5.97 5.20 -2.22
CA LEU A 81 -6.56 6.35 -2.90
C LEU A 81 -7.34 7.23 -1.92
N PRO A 82 -7.24 8.56 -2.04
CA PRO A 82 -7.90 9.49 -1.13
C PRO A 82 -9.43 9.33 -1.10
N GLU A 83 -10.04 8.81 -2.16
CA GLU A 83 -11.47 8.48 -2.21
C GLU A 83 -11.82 7.13 -1.57
N ILE A 84 -10.87 6.21 -1.38
CA ILE A 84 -11.12 4.86 -0.86
C ILE A 84 -10.61 4.70 0.57
N ALA A 85 -9.46 5.28 0.90
CA ALA A 85 -8.88 5.18 2.24
C ALA A 85 -9.85 5.59 3.37
N PRO A 86 -10.67 6.67 3.24
CA PRO A 86 -11.66 7.01 4.26
C PRO A 86 -12.77 5.97 4.42
N VAL A 87 -13.15 5.26 3.35
CA VAL A 87 -14.16 4.19 3.41
C VAL A 87 -13.61 3.03 4.24
N VAL A 88 -12.41 2.55 3.92
CA VAL A 88 -11.75 1.46 4.65
C VAL A 88 -11.52 1.84 6.10
N ALA A 89 -11.02 3.05 6.37
CA ALA A 89 -10.83 3.55 7.73
C ALA A 89 -12.15 3.59 8.51
N THR A 90 -13.25 4.04 7.89
CA THR A 90 -14.58 4.04 8.53
C THR A 90 -15.03 2.62 8.86
N LEU A 91 -14.89 1.67 7.92
CA LEU A 91 -15.25 0.27 8.15
C LEU A 91 -14.45 -0.34 9.30
N LYS A 92 -13.14 -0.06 9.40
CA LYS A 92 -12.29 -0.48 10.53
C LYS A 92 -12.77 0.11 11.86
N VAL A 93 -13.06 1.41 11.92
CA VAL A 93 -13.54 2.10 13.14
C VAL A 93 -14.93 1.59 13.58
N LEU A 94 -15.74 1.07 12.67
CA LEU A 94 -17.04 0.48 13.03
C LEU A 94 -16.88 -0.84 13.80
N THR A 95 -15.82 -1.60 13.57
CA THR A 95 -15.59 -2.94 14.14
C THR A 95 -14.52 -2.99 15.22
N ASP A 96 -13.51 -2.11 15.15
CA ASP A 96 -12.41 -2.07 16.09
C ASP A 96 -12.33 -0.74 16.85
N PRO A 97 -12.68 -0.72 18.14
CA PRO A 97 -12.55 0.48 18.97
C PRO A 97 -11.10 0.95 19.18
N LEU A 98 -10.12 0.10 18.90
CA LEU A 98 -8.68 0.42 18.99
C LEU A 98 -8.07 0.86 17.65
N ALA A 99 -8.84 1.04 16.60
CA ALA A 99 -8.42 1.58 15.30
C ALA A 99 -8.03 3.07 15.41
N ASN A 100 -7.08 3.37 16.30
CA ASN A 100 -6.66 4.75 16.65
C ASN A 100 -6.05 5.51 15.46
N ALA A 101 -5.31 4.83 14.61
CA ALA A 101 -4.71 5.43 13.44
C ALA A 101 -5.79 5.89 12.44
N GLU A 102 -6.79 5.04 12.23
CA GLU A 102 -7.93 5.30 11.36
C GLU A 102 -8.80 6.43 11.92
N VAL A 103 -9.09 6.42 13.24
CA VAL A 103 -9.82 7.51 13.91
C VAL A 103 -9.07 8.83 13.75
N ALA A 104 -7.75 8.85 14.01
CA ALA A 104 -6.94 10.07 13.86
C ALA A 104 -6.92 10.55 12.40
N GLY A 105 -6.74 9.63 11.44
CA GLY A 105 -6.75 9.93 10.02
C GLY A 105 -8.09 10.51 9.54
N LEU A 106 -9.20 9.91 9.94
CA LEU A 106 -10.54 10.42 9.62
C LEU A 106 -10.74 11.82 10.21
N LEU A 107 -10.46 12.01 11.51
CA LEU A 107 -10.70 13.29 12.19
C LEU A 107 -9.85 14.43 11.62
N THR A 108 -8.61 14.17 11.21
CA THR A 108 -7.71 15.19 10.62
C THR A 108 -7.91 15.38 9.12
N GLY A 109 -8.57 14.42 8.46
CA GLY A 109 -8.84 14.42 7.02
C GLY A 109 -9.77 15.55 6.58
N GLU A 110 -9.94 15.69 5.26
CA GLU A 110 -10.64 16.80 4.61
C GLU A 110 -12.07 17.02 5.09
N ARG A 111 -12.77 15.95 5.47
CA ARG A 111 -14.16 16.00 5.91
C ARG A 111 -14.31 16.64 7.29
N TRP A 112 -13.48 16.22 8.26
CA TRP A 112 -13.62 16.63 9.66
C TRP A 112 -12.67 17.75 10.06
N ARG A 113 -11.48 17.81 9.50
CA ARG A 113 -10.47 18.88 9.67
C ARG A 113 -10.23 19.25 11.15
N LEU A 114 -10.17 18.24 12.02
CA LEU A 114 -9.86 18.46 13.43
C LEU A 114 -8.41 18.96 13.56
N GLY A 115 -8.21 20.02 14.32
CA GLY A 115 -6.87 20.57 14.54
C GLY A 115 -5.97 19.64 15.35
N LEU A 116 -4.66 19.69 15.14
CA LEU A 116 -3.71 18.86 15.87
C LEU A 116 -3.72 19.10 17.38
N ALA A 117 -4.07 20.33 17.83
CA ALA A 117 -4.21 20.65 19.25
C ALA A 117 -5.38 19.87 19.88
N ASP A 118 -6.53 19.82 19.19
CA ASP A 118 -7.72 19.08 19.62
C ASP A 118 -7.44 17.58 19.61
N LEU A 119 -6.79 17.07 18.57
CA LEU A 119 -6.37 15.65 18.50
C LEU A 119 -5.43 15.29 19.66
N ALA A 120 -4.49 16.16 20.00
CA ALA A 120 -3.59 15.96 21.14
C ALA A 120 -4.34 15.98 22.48
N ALA A 121 -5.39 16.79 22.61
CA ALA A 121 -6.27 16.79 23.78
C ALA A 121 -7.04 15.48 23.90
N LEU A 122 -7.60 14.97 22.79
CA LEU A 122 -8.24 13.65 22.74
C LEU A 122 -7.28 12.52 23.09
N ALA A 123 -6.05 12.56 22.58
CA ALA A 123 -5.05 11.53 22.89
C ALA A 123 -4.62 11.53 24.38
N ARG A 124 -4.68 12.68 25.07
CA ARG A 124 -4.52 12.74 26.54
C ARG A 124 -5.73 12.13 27.23
N ARG A 125 -6.94 12.51 26.80
CA ARG A 125 -8.16 11.97 27.35
C ARG A 125 -8.28 10.46 27.19
N ALA A 126 -7.89 9.91 26.05
CA ALA A 126 -7.85 8.46 25.83
C ALA A 126 -6.99 7.72 26.87
N ARG A 127 -5.86 8.29 27.26
CA ARG A 127 -5.00 7.74 28.33
C ARG A 127 -5.64 7.87 29.71
N GLU A 128 -6.31 8.98 30.00
CA GLU A 128 -7.02 9.18 31.28
C GLU A 128 -8.17 8.18 31.48
N LEU A 129 -8.81 7.75 30.39
CA LEU A 129 -9.90 6.76 30.42
C LEU A 129 -9.42 5.33 30.71
N VAL A 130 -8.10 5.06 30.56
CA VAL A 130 -7.56 3.74 30.89
C VAL A 130 -7.52 3.52 32.40
N PRO A 131 -8.20 2.50 32.94
CA PRO A 131 -8.21 2.24 34.39
C PRO A 131 -6.81 1.93 34.91
N GLY A 132 -6.35 2.68 35.91
CA GLY A 132 -5.10 2.39 36.65
C GLY A 132 -3.85 3.14 36.18
N GLU A 133 -3.95 4.07 35.25
CA GLU A 133 -2.83 4.95 34.82
C GLU A 133 -2.70 6.24 35.66
N THR A 134 -2.79 6.14 36.99
CA THR A 134 -2.32 7.22 37.85
C THR A 134 -0.81 7.12 38.03
N ALA A 135 -0.12 8.31 38.04
CA ALA A 135 1.33 8.40 38.18
C ALA A 135 1.86 7.46 39.30
N LYS A 136 2.65 6.46 38.89
CA LYS A 136 3.12 5.41 39.79
C LYS A 136 4.51 5.67 40.30
N GLU A 137 4.74 5.37 41.59
CA GLU A 137 6.07 5.20 42.14
C GLU A 137 6.83 4.02 41.44
N PRO A 138 8.18 4.07 41.38
CA PRO A 138 8.95 2.97 40.80
C PRO A 138 8.63 1.64 41.48
N LEU A 139 8.17 0.66 40.72
CA LEU A 139 7.84 -0.69 41.20
C LEU A 139 9.08 -1.61 41.17
N PRO A 140 9.13 -2.65 42.02
CA PRO A 140 10.11 -3.71 41.89
C PRO A 140 10.03 -4.37 40.51
N LEU A 141 11.19 -4.81 39.96
CA LEU A 141 11.29 -5.37 38.60
C LEU A 141 10.28 -6.49 38.29
N SER A 142 9.96 -7.33 39.27
CA SER A 142 8.97 -8.40 39.14
C SER A 142 7.55 -7.88 38.98
N GLU A 143 7.22 -6.79 39.64
CA GLU A 143 5.91 -6.13 39.53
C GLU A 143 5.83 -5.33 38.24
N GLU A 144 6.94 -4.69 37.81
CA GLU A 144 7.06 -3.98 36.54
C GLU A 144 6.86 -4.94 35.35
N LEU A 145 7.43 -6.16 35.39
CA LEU A 145 7.20 -7.19 34.38
C LEU A 145 5.76 -7.69 34.35
N THR A 146 5.15 -7.89 35.53
CA THR A 146 3.74 -8.29 35.63
C THR A 146 2.82 -7.20 35.09
N GLU A 147 3.19 -5.94 35.34
CA GLU A 147 2.45 -4.79 34.82
C GLU A 147 2.64 -4.62 33.31
N LEU A 148 3.84 -4.86 32.76
CA LEU A 148 4.09 -4.88 31.31
C LEU A 148 3.23 -5.95 30.62
N VAL A 149 3.11 -7.14 31.20
CA VAL A 149 2.23 -8.20 30.69
C VAL A 149 0.76 -7.79 30.78
N SER A 150 0.33 -7.12 31.86
CA SER A 150 -1.04 -6.65 32.01
C SER A 150 -1.38 -5.45 31.12
N ARG A 151 -0.38 -4.65 30.71
CA ARG A 151 -0.51 -3.60 29.69
C ARG A 151 -0.66 -4.14 28.27
N ALA A 152 -0.30 -5.39 28.05
CA ALA A 152 -0.55 -6.10 26.80
C ALA A 152 -2.02 -6.54 26.64
N ASP A 153 -2.85 -6.32 27.68
CA ASP A 153 -4.29 -6.56 27.60
C ASP A 153 -4.95 -5.49 26.71
N PRO A 154 -5.58 -5.86 25.57
CA PRO A 154 -6.28 -4.93 24.70
C PRO A 154 -7.33 -4.09 25.42
N ALA A 155 -7.94 -4.60 26.50
CA ALA A 155 -8.92 -3.89 27.33
C ALA A 155 -8.32 -2.67 28.09
N ARG A 156 -6.98 -2.57 28.14
CA ARG A 156 -6.24 -1.47 28.77
C ARG A 156 -5.52 -0.56 27.76
N ALA A 157 -5.73 -0.78 26.48
CA ALA A 157 -5.15 0.08 25.45
C ALA A 157 -5.94 1.40 25.36
N PRO A 158 -5.26 2.58 25.28
CA PRO A 158 -5.94 3.84 25.07
C PRO A 158 -6.74 3.83 23.75
N SER A 159 -8.02 4.18 23.81
CA SER A 159 -8.90 4.30 22.64
C SER A 159 -9.22 5.76 22.35
N LEU A 160 -8.85 6.24 21.17
CA LEU A 160 -9.26 7.56 20.70
C LEU A 160 -10.78 7.63 20.51
N LEU A 161 -11.40 6.53 20.12
CA LEU A 161 -12.83 6.46 19.92
C LEU A 161 -13.60 6.62 21.25
N ASP A 162 -13.07 6.05 22.35
CA ASP A 162 -13.65 6.25 23.67
C ASP A 162 -13.52 7.71 24.12
N ALA A 163 -12.38 8.35 23.86
CA ALA A 163 -12.19 9.76 24.13
C ALA A 163 -13.08 10.68 23.28
N VAL A 164 -13.40 10.28 22.05
CA VAL A 164 -14.38 10.97 21.19
C VAL A 164 -15.79 10.85 21.75
N ASN A 165 -16.16 9.69 22.29
CA ASN A 165 -17.47 9.44 22.89
C ASN A 165 -17.61 10.08 24.29
N ASP A 166 -16.53 10.19 25.04
CA ASP A 166 -16.47 10.84 26.36
C ASP A 166 -15.29 11.81 26.43
N PRO A 167 -15.38 12.99 25.82
CA PRO A 167 -14.30 13.98 25.82
C PRO A 167 -14.09 14.63 27.20
N GLY A 168 -15.03 14.52 28.14
CA GLY A 168 -14.92 15.09 29.48
C GLY A 168 -14.53 16.57 29.48
N GLU A 169 -13.56 16.92 30.34
CA GLU A 169 -13.00 18.27 30.44
C GLU A 169 -11.77 18.50 29.52
N ALA A 170 -11.58 17.68 28.50
CA ALA A 170 -10.47 17.86 27.57
C ALA A 170 -10.52 19.24 26.90
N ALA A 171 -9.36 19.89 26.80
CA ALA A 171 -9.25 21.24 26.22
C ALA A 171 -9.38 21.18 24.68
N ILE A 172 -10.61 20.92 24.22
CA ILE A 172 -10.98 20.86 22.81
C ILE A 172 -11.69 22.16 22.45
N SER A 173 -11.38 22.71 21.28
CA SER A 173 -12.03 23.93 20.77
C SER A 173 -13.54 23.71 20.58
N ASP A 174 -14.34 24.78 20.63
CA ASP A 174 -15.80 24.67 20.42
C ASP A 174 -16.11 24.13 19.01
N GLU A 175 -15.35 24.53 18.00
CA GLU A 175 -15.46 23.98 16.65
C GLU A 175 -15.09 22.50 16.64
N GLY A 176 -14.04 22.10 17.38
CA GLY A 176 -13.65 20.70 17.53
C GLY A 176 -14.76 19.86 18.16
N LYS A 177 -15.39 20.35 19.25
CA LYS A 177 -16.53 19.67 19.89
C LYS A 177 -17.69 19.46 18.93
N ALA A 178 -18.08 20.50 18.19
CA ALA A 178 -19.17 20.41 17.21
C ALA A 178 -18.86 19.40 16.07
N ARG A 179 -17.60 19.26 15.68
CA ARG A 179 -17.16 18.25 14.70
C ARG A 179 -17.20 16.84 15.28
N LEU A 180 -16.75 16.65 16.51
CA LEU A 180 -16.79 15.37 17.21
C LEU A 180 -18.22 14.87 17.43
N GLU A 181 -19.14 15.74 17.81
CA GLU A 181 -20.58 15.40 17.95
C GLU A 181 -21.17 14.88 16.63
N ARG A 182 -20.85 15.55 15.52
CA ARG A 182 -21.30 15.10 14.19
C ARG A 182 -20.66 13.77 13.79
N PHE A 183 -19.36 13.60 14.05
CA PHE A 183 -18.63 12.35 13.79
C PHE A 183 -19.23 11.19 14.58
N THR A 184 -19.45 11.38 15.88
CA THR A 184 -20.07 10.37 16.76
C THR A 184 -21.48 9.99 16.29
N SER A 185 -22.29 11.00 15.92
CA SER A 185 -23.64 10.77 15.39
C SER A 185 -23.63 9.96 14.09
N GLU A 186 -22.69 10.26 13.18
CA GLU A 186 -22.53 9.53 11.91
C GLU A 186 -22.10 8.08 12.13
N LEU A 187 -21.12 7.84 13.01
CA LEU A 187 -20.71 6.48 13.37
C LEU A 187 -21.84 5.69 14.05
N ALA A 188 -22.59 6.33 14.95
CA ALA A 188 -23.73 5.69 15.63
C ALA A 188 -24.83 5.30 14.63
N GLU A 189 -25.05 6.09 13.59
CA GLU A 189 -25.97 5.74 12.51
C GLU A 189 -25.47 4.55 11.70
N LEU A 190 -24.22 4.57 11.27
CA LEU A 190 -23.63 3.46 10.51
C LEU A 190 -23.62 2.15 11.31
N ARG A 191 -23.35 2.20 12.61
CA ARG A 191 -23.38 1.02 13.49
C ARG A 191 -24.72 0.30 13.56
N ARG A 192 -25.83 0.98 13.30
CA ARG A 192 -27.15 0.35 13.24
C ARG A 192 -27.35 -0.54 12.02
N HIS A 193 -26.43 -0.50 11.08
CA HIS A 193 -26.47 -1.22 9.81
C HIS A 193 -25.36 -2.27 9.68
N LEU A 194 -24.69 -2.63 10.78
CA LEU A 194 -23.61 -3.63 10.76
C LEU A 194 -24.10 -5.05 10.43
N ASP A 195 -25.38 -5.31 10.52
CA ASP A 195 -26.05 -6.56 10.16
C ASP A 195 -26.42 -6.64 8.66
N GLU A 196 -26.26 -5.56 7.90
CA GLU A 196 -26.48 -5.58 6.45
C GLU A 196 -25.38 -6.40 5.73
N PRO A 197 -25.68 -6.95 4.55
CA PRO A 197 -24.65 -7.53 3.70
C PRO A 197 -23.49 -6.55 3.45
N VAL A 198 -22.27 -7.03 3.52
CA VAL A 198 -21.05 -6.19 3.42
C VAL A 198 -21.05 -5.24 2.20
N PRO A 199 -21.45 -5.65 0.99
CA PRO A 199 -21.51 -4.73 -0.14
C PRO A 199 -22.48 -3.56 0.05
N GLU A 200 -23.60 -3.79 0.75
CA GLU A 200 -24.58 -2.74 1.05
C GLU A 200 -24.06 -1.78 2.10
N LEU A 201 -23.39 -2.30 3.14
CA LEU A 201 -22.73 -1.48 4.15
C LEU A 201 -21.64 -0.60 3.53
N VAL A 202 -20.81 -1.14 2.62
CA VAL A 202 -19.80 -0.38 1.89
C VAL A 202 -20.44 0.77 1.10
N ARG A 203 -21.52 0.50 0.34
CA ARG A 203 -22.25 1.55 -0.40
C ARG A 203 -22.80 2.61 0.53
N ARG A 204 -23.36 2.20 1.67
CA ARG A 204 -23.90 3.12 2.69
C ARG A 204 -22.80 4.03 3.24
N VAL A 205 -21.62 3.49 3.56
CA VAL A 205 -20.46 4.28 4.01
C VAL A 205 -20.03 5.28 2.94
N ILE A 206 -19.89 4.85 1.69
CA ILE A 206 -19.54 5.71 0.55
C ILE A 206 -20.53 6.87 0.40
N SER A 207 -21.82 6.55 0.41
CA SER A 207 -22.90 7.54 0.29
C SER A 207 -22.88 8.51 1.48
N ARG A 208 -22.67 8.01 2.70
CA ARG A 208 -22.62 8.82 3.91
C ARG A 208 -21.42 9.78 3.93
N LEU A 209 -20.29 9.34 3.44
CA LEU A 209 -19.10 10.17 3.27
C LEU A 209 -19.25 11.20 2.15
N GLY A 210 -20.26 11.08 1.28
CA GLY A 210 -20.52 11.98 0.16
C GLY A 210 -19.55 11.80 -1.03
N LEU A 211 -18.79 10.70 -1.06
CA LEU A 211 -17.74 10.47 -2.04
C LEU A 211 -18.28 10.32 -3.46
N GLU A 212 -19.48 9.76 -3.66
CA GLU A 212 -20.10 9.67 -4.99
C GLU A 212 -20.34 11.06 -5.60
N ALA A 213 -20.87 12.00 -4.80
CA ALA A 213 -21.11 13.36 -5.27
C ALA A 213 -19.80 14.11 -5.60
N GLU A 214 -18.78 13.91 -4.77
CA GLU A 214 -17.46 14.50 -4.98
C GLU A 214 -16.80 13.97 -6.27
N GLN A 215 -16.83 12.65 -6.49
CA GLN A 215 -16.27 12.03 -7.69
C GLN A 215 -17.03 12.39 -8.95
N LEU A 216 -18.35 12.55 -8.88
CA LEU A 216 -19.16 13.07 -10.00
C LEU A 216 -18.73 14.48 -10.42
N VAL A 217 -18.43 15.34 -9.45
CA VAL A 217 -17.93 16.71 -9.72
C VAL A 217 -16.53 16.66 -10.34
N ARG A 218 -15.67 15.73 -9.89
CA ARG A 218 -14.32 15.53 -10.44
C ARG A 218 -14.30 14.79 -11.78
N GLY A 219 -15.42 14.18 -12.20
CA GLY A 219 -15.57 13.49 -13.48
C GLY A 219 -14.95 12.08 -13.53
N ASP A 220 -14.54 11.49 -12.39
CA ASP A 220 -13.97 10.16 -12.34
C ASP A 220 -14.55 9.33 -11.18
N THR A 221 -15.51 8.47 -11.50
CA THR A 221 -16.13 7.51 -10.55
C THR A 221 -15.57 6.10 -10.70
N SER A 222 -14.61 5.90 -11.60
CA SER A 222 -14.18 4.55 -12.02
C SER A 222 -13.53 3.75 -10.90
N GLN A 223 -12.66 4.36 -10.10
CA GLN A 223 -11.93 3.68 -9.02
C GLN A 223 -12.86 3.27 -7.87
N LEU A 224 -13.80 4.16 -7.51
CA LEU A 224 -14.79 3.88 -6.47
C LEU A 224 -15.73 2.72 -6.89
N ALA A 225 -16.18 2.73 -8.16
CA ALA A 225 -17.00 1.65 -8.71
C ALA A 225 -16.25 0.31 -8.68
N ARG A 226 -14.95 0.30 -9.00
CA ARG A 226 -14.11 -0.89 -8.94
C ARG A 226 -13.93 -1.41 -7.51
N PHE A 227 -13.75 -0.52 -6.55
CA PHE A 227 -13.70 -0.90 -5.13
C PHE A 227 -15.01 -1.56 -4.69
N ILE A 228 -16.17 -1.00 -5.04
CA ILE A 228 -17.48 -1.58 -4.74
C ILE A 228 -17.62 -2.97 -5.37
N VAL A 229 -17.20 -3.14 -6.63
CA VAL A 229 -17.23 -4.45 -7.31
C VAL A 229 -16.35 -5.45 -6.57
N ALA A 230 -15.12 -5.09 -6.21
CA ALA A 230 -14.22 -5.97 -5.47
C ALA A 230 -14.80 -6.40 -4.12
N CYS A 231 -15.37 -5.47 -3.35
CA CYS A 231 -16.07 -5.79 -2.10
C CYS A 231 -17.30 -6.69 -2.32
N SER A 232 -17.95 -6.60 -3.49
CA SER A 232 -19.12 -7.42 -3.83
C SER A 232 -18.74 -8.84 -4.25
N THR A 233 -17.55 -9.05 -4.80
CA THR A 233 -17.04 -10.36 -5.23
C THR A 233 -16.27 -11.09 -4.12
N TYR A 234 -15.89 -10.40 -3.05
CA TYR A 234 -15.14 -10.96 -1.92
C TYR A 234 -15.79 -12.25 -1.32
N PRO A 235 -17.10 -12.31 -1.04
CA PRO A 235 -17.72 -13.50 -0.46
C PRO A 235 -17.58 -14.76 -1.32
N ASP A 236 -17.47 -14.61 -2.65
CA ASP A 236 -17.29 -15.73 -3.57
C ASP A 236 -15.88 -16.31 -3.53
N ILE A 237 -14.90 -15.50 -3.06
CA ILE A 237 -13.49 -15.89 -3.00
C ILE A 237 -13.19 -16.71 -1.74
N ASP A 238 -13.65 -16.24 -0.59
CA ASP A 238 -13.24 -16.78 0.73
C ASP A 238 -14.38 -17.50 1.49
N GLY A 239 -15.62 -17.36 1.02
CA GLY A 239 -16.81 -17.96 1.65
C GLY A 239 -17.21 -17.33 2.97
N ASP A 240 -16.44 -16.34 3.48
CA ASP A 240 -16.75 -15.55 4.66
C ASP A 240 -17.28 -14.17 4.26
N GLY A 241 -18.58 -14.02 4.19
CA GLY A 241 -19.25 -12.76 3.87
C GLY A 241 -19.27 -11.73 5.02
N SER A 242 -18.46 -11.93 6.08
CA SER A 242 -18.40 -11.02 7.22
C SER A 242 -17.57 -9.75 6.94
N LEU A 243 -17.88 -8.65 7.64
CA LEU A 243 -17.08 -7.43 7.58
C LEU A 243 -15.64 -7.67 8.10
N ALA A 244 -15.48 -8.49 9.14
CA ALA A 244 -14.16 -8.83 9.68
C ALA A 244 -13.32 -9.59 8.63
N GLY A 245 -13.91 -10.54 7.92
CA GLY A 245 -13.27 -11.26 6.83
C GLY A 245 -12.89 -10.33 5.68
N LEU A 246 -13.79 -9.41 5.26
CA LEU A 246 -13.46 -8.41 4.24
C LEU A 246 -12.25 -7.57 4.66
N LEU A 247 -12.23 -7.04 5.90
CA LEU A 247 -11.13 -6.20 6.38
C LEU A 247 -9.80 -6.98 6.45
N ALA A 248 -9.83 -8.23 6.92
CA ALA A 248 -8.65 -9.09 6.94
C ALA A 248 -8.12 -9.37 5.51
N TRP A 249 -9.03 -9.57 4.55
CA TRP A 249 -8.66 -9.73 3.14
C TRP A 249 -8.06 -8.45 2.57
N LEU A 250 -8.65 -7.27 2.84
CA LEU A 250 -8.11 -5.98 2.39
C LEU A 250 -6.71 -5.71 2.97
N ASP A 251 -6.49 -6.02 4.26
CA ASP A 251 -5.19 -5.88 4.91
C ASP A 251 -4.15 -6.82 4.29
N ALA A 252 -4.52 -8.06 4.00
CA ALA A 252 -3.64 -9.01 3.32
C ALA A 252 -3.28 -8.54 1.90
N GLU A 253 -4.25 -7.97 1.17
CA GLU A 253 -4.05 -7.39 -0.15
C GLU A 253 -3.11 -6.16 -0.11
N GLU A 254 -3.22 -5.33 0.92
CA GLU A 254 -2.35 -4.17 1.10
C GLU A 254 -0.92 -4.59 1.47
N GLU A 255 -0.77 -5.58 2.35
CA GLU A 255 0.55 -6.01 2.87
C GLU A 255 1.32 -6.88 1.88
N HIS A 256 0.64 -7.81 1.22
CA HIS A 256 1.30 -8.83 0.41
C HIS A 256 1.19 -8.59 -1.09
N GLY A 257 0.13 -7.94 -1.55
CA GLY A 257 -0.08 -7.64 -2.98
C GLY A 257 -0.18 -8.87 -3.89
N ASP A 258 -0.13 -10.05 -3.31
CA ASP A 258 -0.04 -11.36 -3.98
C ASP A 258 -1.41 -12.04 -4.10
N ALA A 259 -2.46 -11.24 -4.10
CA ALA A 259 -3.81 -11.75 -4.06
C ALA A 259 -4.07 -12.91 -5.00
N LEU A 260 -4.86 -13.81 -4.50
CA LEU A 260 -5.45 -14.96 -5.21
C LEU A 260 -6.19 -14.55 -6.48
N GLU A 261 -6.52 -13.28 -6.63
CA GLU A 261 -7.26 -12.76 -7.77
C GLU A 261 -6.33 -12.25 -8.88
N ARG A 262 -6.46 -12.85 -10.08
CA ARG A 262 -5.84 -12.32 -11.29
C ARG A 262 -6.53 -11.01 -11.64
N ALA A 263 -5.93 -9.89 -11.26
CA ALA A 263 -6.40 -8.58 -11.66
C ALA A 263 -6.32 -8.47 -13.19
N THR A 264 -7.47 -8.44 -13.86
CA THR A 264 -7.54 -8.29 -15.30
C THR A 264 -7.74 -6.81 -15.64
N PRO A 265 -6.80 -6.18 -16.39
CA PRO A 265 -7.00 -4.83 -16.89
C PRO A 265 -8.26 -4.76 -17.75
N THR A 266 -8.99 -3.64 -17.67
CA THR A 266 -10.13 -3.41 -18.54
C THR A 266 -9.69 -3.04 -19.96
N ALA A 267 -10.63 -3.09 -20.91
CA ALA A 267 -10.40 -2.64 -22.30
C ALA A 267 -10.41 -1.10 -22.43
N ALA A 268 -10.60 -0.34 -21.34
CA ALA A 268 -10.60 1.11 -21.36
C ALA A 268 -9.25 1.66 -21.88
N ASP A 269 -9.32 2.76 -22.65
CA ASP A 269 -8.11 3.44 -23.11
C ASP A 269 -7.54 4.31 -21.98
N SER A 270 -6.75 3.69 -21.13
CA SER A 270 -6.10 4.26 -19.94
C SER A 270 -4.75 3.60 -19.69
N VAL A 271 -3.79 4.35 -19.13
CA VAL A 271 -2.51 3.81 -18.68
C VAL A 271 -2.76 2.79 -17.57
N LYS A 272 -2.15 1.60 -17.69
CA LYS A 272 -2.31 0.53 -16.71
C LYS A 272 -1.24 0.68 -15.63
N LEU A 273 -1.68 0.91 -14.40
CA LEU A 273 -0.83 1.10 -13.24
C LEU A 273 -1.02 -0.06 -12.26
N LEU A 274 0.03 -0.83 -12.00
CA LEU A 274 -0.04 -2.04 -11.17
C LEU A 274 1.29 -2.40 -10.54
N THR A 275 1.26 -3.28 -9.55
CA THR A 275 2.49 -3.86 -9.02
C THR A 275 3.04 -4.93 -9.95
N VAL A 276 4.36 -5.16 -9.91
CA VAL A 276 5.04 -6.19 -10.73
C VAL A 276 4.42 -7.57 -10.55
N HIS A 277 3.99 -7.94 -9.33
CA HIS A 277 3.35 -9.22 -9.04
C HIS A 277 2.11 -9.47 -9.90
N ARG A 278 1.32 -8.43 -10.11
CA ARG A 278 0.06 -8.48 -10.88
C ARG A 278 0.27 -8.43 -12.39
N ALA A 279 1.47 -8.06 -12.83
CA ALA A 279 1.80 -7.98 -14.25
C ALA A 279 2.07 -9.34 -14.91
N LYS A 280 2.15 -10.44 -14.11
CA LYS A 280 2.43 -11.77 -14.63
C LYS A 280 1.38 -12.22 -15.65
N GLY A 281 1.85 -12.56 -16.85
CA GLY A 281 0.99 -12.99 -17.97
C GLY A 281 0.37 -11.88 -18.81
N LEU A 282 0.59 -10.61 -18.43
CA LEU A 282 0.20 -9.44 -19.21
C LEU A 282 1.39 -8.89 -20.00
N GLU A 283 1.13 -8.02 -20.98
CA GLU A 283 2.19 -7.39 -21.79
C GLU A 283 1.68 -6.13 -22.48
N TRP A 284 2.55 -5.12 -22.60
CA TRP A 284 2.22 -3.83 -23.20
C TRP A 284 3.28 -3.38 -24.19
N HIS A 285 2.93 -2.45 -25.07
CA HIS A 285 3.84 -1.87 -26.01
C HIS A 285 5.00 -1.15 -25.29
N THR A 286 4.67 -0.33 -24.30
CA THR A 286 5.62 0.44 -23.49
C THR A 286 5.42 0.14 -22.02
N VAL A 287 6.49 -0.15 -21.30
CA VAL A 287 6.50 -0.42 -19.86
C VAL A 287 7.49 0.50 -19.18
N TYR A 288 7.02 1.18 -18.13
CA TYR A 288 7.84 1.97 -17.21
C TYR A 288 8.06 1.20 -15.93
N LEU A 289 9.31 1.16 -15.46
CA LEU A 289 9.73 0.61 -14.17
C LEU A 289 10.40 1.71 -13.35
N PRO A 290 9.64 2.56 -12.66
CA PRO A 290 10.21 3.60 -11.81
C PRO A 290 10.72 3.05 -10.48
N ALA A 291 11.55 3.85 -9.81
CA ALA A 291 12.07 3.61 -8.47
C ALA A 291 12.93 2.33 -8.36
N LEU A 292 13.78 2.05 -9.37
CA LEU A 292 14.79 1.00 -9.29
C LEU A 292 15.96 1.44 -8.40
N SER A 293 15.65 1.84 -7.17
CA SER A 293 16.60 2.29 -6.15
C SER A 293 16.77 1.24 -5.05
N GLU A 294 17.93 1.21 -4.38
CA GLU A 294 18.20 0.30 -3.28
C GLU A 294 17.13 0.38 -2.19
N GLY A 295 16.63 -0.79 -1.77
CA GLY A 295 15.59 -0.90 -0.75
C GLY A 295 14.16 -0.55 -1.21
N VAL A 296 13.99 -0.22 -2.51
CA VAL A 296 12.68 -0.08 -3.17
C VAL A 296 12.45 -1.27 -4.10
N PHE A 297 13.30 -1.45 -5.11
CA PHE A 297 13.32 -2.63 -5.96
C PHE A 297 14.77 -3.01 -6.30
N PRO A 298 15.33 -4.06 -5.72
CA PRO A 298 14.71 -5.06 -4.84
C PRO A 298 14.22 -4.47 -3.52
N GLY A 299 13.12 -5.03 -3.00
CA GLY A 299 12.59 -4.68 -1.70
C GLY A 299 13.55 -5.04 -0.57
N THR A 300 13.41 -4.37 0.59
CA THR A 300 14.13 -4.79 1.80
C THR A 300 13.58 -6.11 2.31
N ASP A 301 14.48 -6.98 2.76
CA ASP A 301 14.11 -8.24 3.40
C ASP A 301 13.31 -7.97 4.70
N ARG A 302 12.00 -7.98 4.58
CA ARG A 302 11.06 -8.00 5.73
C ARG A 302 10.52 -9.40 5.98
N THR A 303 11.04 -10.37 5.22
CA THR A 303 10.42 -11.66 5.08
C THR A 303 10.69 -12.58 6.25
N GLY A 304 9.63 -13.21 6.65
CA GLY A 304 9.51 -14.63 6.93
C GLY A 304 10.35 -15.22 8.05
N ASN A 305 11.15 -14.43 8.76
CA ASN A 305 11.84 -14.96 9.92
C ASN A 305 10.87 -15.12 11.10
N TRP A 306 10.20 -16.26 11.12
CA TRP A 306 9.27 -16.61 12.21
C TRP A 306 9.94 -16.55 13.59
N SER A 307 11.26 -16.76 13.70
CA SER A 307 11.97 -16.71 14.97
C SER A 307 12.03 -15.31 15.60
N THR A 308 11.74 -14.26 14.80
CA THR A 308 11.70 -12.86 15.24
C THR A 308 10.35 -12.20 15.02
N ASN A 309 9.40 -12.88 14.39
CA ASN A 309 8.06 -12.38 14.12
C ASN A 309 7.00 -13.39 14.59
N SER A 310 6.36 -13.09 15.72
CA SER A 310 5.36 -13.96 16.36
C SER A 310 4.06 -14.11 15.54
N ARG A 311 3.85 -13.32 14.50
CA ARG A 311 2.69 -13.42 13.60
C ARG A 311 2.86 -14.49 12.53
N LEU A 312 4.08 -15.03 12.38
CA LEU A 312 4.39 -16.03 11.36
C LEU A 312 4.38 -17.43 11.97
N LEU A 313 3.82 -18.37 11.24
CA LEU A 313 3.93 -19.79 11.59
C LEU A 313 5.39 -20.23 11.47
N PRO A 314 5.89 -21.01 12.45
CA PRO A 314 7.17 -21.68 12.31
C PRO A 314 7.27 -22.47 11.02
N ALA A 315 8.41 -22.39 10.33
CA ALA A 315 8.62 -23.03 9.03
C ALA A 315 8.18 -24.51 8.98
N PRO A 316 8.45 -25.36 10.00
CA PRO A 316 8.00 -26.76 9.99
C PRO A 316 6.49 -26.98 10.04
N LEU A 317 5.71 -25.93 10.42
CA LEU A 317 4.25 -26.01 10.52
C LEU A 317 3.53 -25.44 9.29
N ARG A 318 4.28 -24.93 8.32
CA ARG A 318 3.75 -24.37 7.09
C ARG A 318 3.51 -25.45 6.03
N GLY A 319 2.51 -25.25 5.19
CA GLY A 319 2.21 -26.17 4.09
C GLY A 319 3.28 -26.20 2.99
N ASP A 320 4.18 -25.21 2.96
CA ASP A 320 5.33 -25.11 2.03
C ASP A 320 6.67 -25.44 2.72
N ALA A 321 6.65 -26.13 3.86
CA ALA A 321 7.82 -26.43 4.69
C ALA A 321 9.00 -27.03 3.91
N ASP A 322 8.73 -27.90 2.93
CA ASP A 322 9.76 -28.56 2.12
C ASP A 322 10.44 -27.63 1.11
N ALA A 323 9.83 -26.47 0.82
CA ALA A 323 10.30 -25.52 -0.18
C ALA A 323 10.97 -24.28 0.39
N ILE A 324 10.98 -24.11 1.72
CA ILE A 324 11.51 -22.92 2.41
C ILE A 324 12.66 -23.30 3.34
N PRO A 325 13.59 -22.35 3.63
CA PRO A 325 14.67 -22.57 4.57
C PRO A 325 14.18 -23.02 5.95
N GLN A 326 14.90 -23.96 6.55
CA GLN A 326 14.59 -24.53 7.86
C GLN A 326 15.65 -24.13 8.89
N LEU A 327 15.23 -23.75 10.10
CA LEU A 327 16.15 -23.51 11.19
C LEU A 327 16.68 -24.86 11.73
N ALA A 328 17.94 -25.18 11.44
CA ALA A 328 18.54 -26.45 11.80
C ALA A 328 18.76 -26.60 13.31
N ASP A 329 19.20 -25.53 13.98
CA ASP A 329 19.39 -25.47 15.42
C ASP A 329 19.28 -24.04 15.96
N TYR A 330 19.10 -23.89 17.27
CA TYR A 330 18.95 -22.61 17.95
C TYR A 330 20.28 -21.97 18.39
N SER A 331 21.43 -22.51 17.98
CA SER A 331 22.71 -21.86 18.19
C SER A 331 22.82 -20.57 17.43
N LYS A 332 23.70 -19.67 17.88
CA LYS A 332 23.98 -18.43 17.15
C LYS A 332 24.37 -18.72 15.69
N ARG A 333 25.18 -19.76 15.46
CA ARG A 333 25.61 -20.17 14.11
C ARG A 333 24.44 -20.68 13.28
N GLY A 334 23.54 -21.49 13.85
CA GLY A 334 22.34 -21.98 13.15
C GLY A 334 21.40 -20.85 12.79
N ILE A 335 21.15 -19.90 13.71
CA ILE A 335 20.32 -18.71 13.44
C ILE A 335 20.94 -17.82 12.37
N ASP A 336 22.25 -17.59 12.38
CA ASP A 336 22.92 -16.75 11.39
C ASP A 336 22.92 -17.43 10.00
N ALA A 337 23.10 -18.76 9.94
CA ALA A 337 22.99 -19.53 8.70
C ALA A 337 21.55 -19.45 8.13
N TYR A 338 20.54 -19.67 8.96
CA TYR A 338 19.13 -19.56 8.57
C TYR A 338 18.77 -18.17 8.01
N ARG A 339 19.26 -17.11 8.65
CA ARG A 339 19.08 -15.73 8.15
C ARG A 339 19.69 -15.52 6.77
N GLU A 340 20.86 -16.11 6.53
CA GLU A 340 21.51 -15.97 5.22
C GLU A 340 20.76 -16.75 4.12
N GLU A 341 20.24 -17.94 4.44
CA GLU A 341 19.38 -18.70 3.53
C GLU A 341 18.10 -17.95 3.19
N LEU A 342 17.45 -17.34 4.19
CA LEU A 342 16.27 -16.48 3.95
C LEU A 342 16.58 -15.30 3.03
N LYS A 343 17.75 -14.64 3.19
CA LYS A 343 18.16 -13.55 2.30
C LYS A 343 18.40 -14.04 0.88
N GLN A 344 18.96 -15.23 0.72
CA GLN A 344 19.18 -15.81 -0.62
C GLN A 344 17.84 -16.11 -1.30
N GLU A 345 16.90 -16.70 -0.57
CA GLU A 345 15.56 -16.98 -1.10
C GLU A 345 14.83 -15.67 -1.48
N HIS A 346 14.91 -14.65 -0.61
CA HIS A 346 14.38 -13.33 -0.93
C HIS A 346 15.00 -12.74 -2.21
N ARG A 347 16.32 -12.80 -2.36
CA ARG A 347 17.00 -12.33 -3.57
C ARG A 347 16.52 -13.04 -4.82
N LEU A 348 16.38 -14.37 -4.78
CA LEU A 348 15.87 -15.15 -5.90
C LEU A 348 14.40 -14.79 -6.24
N SER A 349 13.59 -14.52 -5.23
CA SER A 349 12.21 -14.07 -5.42
C SER A 349 12.18 -12.69 -6.12
N GLU A 350 12.99 -11.74 -5.67
CA GLU A 350 13.11 -10.42 -6.29
C GLU A 350 13.68 -10.50 -7.72
N ASP A 351 14.62 -11.40 -8.00
CA ASP A 351 15.14 -11.64 -9.36
C ASP A 351 14.05 -12.16 -10.30
N ARG A 352 13.21 -13.08 -9.83
CA ARG A 352 12.05 -13.57 -10.60
C ARG A 352 11.07 -12.44 -10.90
N LEU A 353 10.83 -11.55 -9.93
CA LEU A 353 9.97 -10.38 -10.13
C LEU A 353 10.57 -9.39 -11.13
N ALA A 354 11.87 -9.08 -11.03
CA ALA A 354 12.54 -8.21 -11.98
C ALA A 354 12.47 -8.77 -13.41
N TYR A 355 12.66 -10.08 -13.55
CA TYR A 355 12.49 -10.77 -14.84
C TYR A 355 11.04 -10.64 -15.35
N VAL A 356 10.05 -10.86 -14.50
CA VAL A 356 8.64 -10.66 -14.89
C VAL A 356 8.43 -9.23 -15.36
N ALA A 357 8.88 -8.22 -14.60
CA ALA A 357 8.70 -6.81 -14.94
C ALA A 357 9.33 -6.46 -16.31
N ALA A 358 10.60 -6.81 -16.50
CA ALA A 358 11.33 -6.51 -17.73
C ALA A 358 10.72 -7.16 -18.98
N THR A 359 10.20 -8.38 -18.82
CA THR A 359 9.57 -9.14 -19.93
C THR A 359 8.14 -8.74 -20.26
N ARG A 360 7.59 -7.70 -19.62
CA ARG A 360 6.23 -7.19 -19.95
C ARG A 360 6.26 -6.20 -21.11
N ALA A 361 7.40 -5.63 -21.45
CA ALA A 361 7.54 -4.71 -22.57
C ALA A 361 7.65 -5.45 -23.90
N LYS A 362 6.80 -5.07 -24.88
CA LYS A 362 6.86 -5.58 -26.26
C LYS A 362 7.86 -4.82 -27.11
N ARG A 363 8.00 -3.51 -26.89
CA ARG A 363 8.81 -2.62 -27.73
C ARG A 363 9.74 -1.74 -26.93
N LEU A 364 9.26 -1.12 -25.85
CA LEU A 364 10.02 -0.16 -25.07
C LEU A 364 9.92 -0.48 -23.59
N LEU A 365 11.07 -0.64 -22.97
CA LEU A 365 11.26 -0.70 -21.54
C LEU A 365 11.96 0.57 -21.07
N VAL A 366 11.31 1.35 -20.20
CA VAL A 366 11.90 2.51 -19.55
C VAL A 366 12.15 2.17 -18.10
N VAL A 367 13.40 2.21 -17.67
CA VAL A 367 13.79 2.00 -16.28
C VAL A 367 14.31 3.30 -15.68
N SER A 368 13.89 3.63 -14.48
CA SER A 368 14.34 4.84 -13.80
C SER A 368 14.62 4.63 -12.32
N ALA A 369 15.46 5.48 -11.76
CA ALA A 369 15.82 5.49 -10.35
C ALA A 369 15.99 6.92 -9.84
N HIS A 370 15.81 7.11 -8.52
CA HIS A 370 16.06 8.36 -7.83
C HIS A 370 16.92 8.11 -6.59
N SER A 371 17.56 9.18 -6.09
CA SER A 371 18.40 9.14 -4.90
C SER A 371 17.65 9.59 -3.64
N TRP A 372 16.69 10.50 -3.77
CA TRP A 372 15.99 11.10 -2.63
C TRP A 372 14.47 10.99 -2.73
N GLU A 373 13.83 10.67 -1.61
CA GLU A 373 12.39 10.75 -1.40
C GLU A 373 12.10 11.37 -0.01
N PRO A 374 10.90 11.90 0.22
CA PRO A 374 10.54 12.47 1.53
C PRO A 374 10.76 11.48 2.68
N GLY A 375 11.37 11.97 3.78
CA GLY A 375 11.64 11.16 4.97
C GLY A 375 12.98 10.43 4.97
N LEU A 376 13.74 10.42 3.89
CA LEU A 376 15.07 9.82 3.87
C LEU A 376 16.09 10.71 4.61
N LYS A 377 16.97 10.06 5.38
CA LYS A 377 18.12 10.69 6.04
C LYS A 377 19.42 10.56 5.23
N ARG A 378 19.43 9.70 4.23
CA ARG A 378 20.59 9.42 3.36
C ARG A 378 20.10 9.11 1.96
N ALA A 379 20.87 9.50 0.94
CA ALA A 379 20.58 9.15 -0.43
C ALA A 379 20.56 7.62 -0.61
N ARG A 380 19.64 7.14 -1.45
CA ARG A 380 19.64 5.74 -1.91
C ARG A 380 20.64 5.57 -3.04
N GLY A 381 21.25 4.39 -3.12
CA GLY A 381 21.98 3.93 -4.29
C GLY A 381 21.02 3.45 -5.40
N ARG A 382 21.55 3.34 -6.58
CA ARG A 382 20.88 2.65 -7.70
C ARG A 382 20.81 1.16 -7.41
N SER A 383 19.72 0.51 -7.77
CA SER A 383 19.60 -0.93 -7.57
C SER A 383 20.43 -1.71 -8.60
N ARG A 384 20.74 -2.97 -8.29
CA ARG A 384 21.41 -3.88 -9.24
C ARG A 384 20.62 -4.04 -10.53
N TYR A 385 19.29 -4.03 -10.50
CA TYR A 385 18.46 -4.14 -11.71
C TYR A 385 18.56 -2.89 -12.59
N PHE A 386 18.76 -1.72 -11.98
CA PHE A 386 19.08 -0.51 -12.72
C PHE A 386 20.43 -0.62 -13.40
N GLU A 387 21.47 -1.07 -12.68
CA GLU A 387 22.83 -1.21 -13.21
C GLU A 387 22.89 -2.28 -14.32
N ASP A 388 22.16 -3.39 -14.18
CA ASP A 388 22.05 -4.41 -15.23
C ASP A 388 21.39 -3.83 -16.49
N ALA A 389 20.34 -3.02 -16.37
CA ALA A 389 19.70 -2.35 -17.49
C ALA A 389 20.61 -1.28 -18.11
N ALA A 390 21.38 -0.54 -17.31
CA ALA A 390 22.32 0.47 -17.77
C ALA A 390 23.45 -0.17 -18.60
N ALA A 391 23.98 -1.30 -18.17
CA ALA A 391 24.99 -2.05 -18.92
C ALA A 391 24.51 -2.53 -20.29
N LEU A 392 23.20 -2.84 -20.43
CA LEU A 392 22.59 -3.16 -21.72
C LEU A 392 22.41 -1.91 -22.59
N HIS A 393 22.14 -0.75 -21.96
CA HIS A 393 21.92 0.51 -22.64
C HIS A 393 23.23 1.13 -23.18
N GLU A 394 24.34 1.04 -22.48
CA GLU A 394 25.65 1.52 -22.92
C GLU A 394 26.13 0.85 -24.24
N SER A 395 25.53 -0.29 -24.58
CA SER A 395 25.71 -0.96 -25.87
C SER A 395 24.83 -0.36 -27.01
N SER A 396 23.95 0.60 -26.72
CA SER A 396 23.10 1.30 -27.69
C SER A 396 23.24 2.83 -27.49
N PRO A 397 23.59 3.64 -28.51
CA PRO A 397 23.80 5.07 -28.32
C PRO A 397 22.50 5.82 -27.91
N MET A 398 22.60 6.57 -26.82
CA MET A 398 21.51 7.36 -26.25
C MET A 398 21.27 8.67 -27.03
N PRO A 399 20.01 9.09 -27.32
CA PRO A 399 19.72 10.46 -27.68
C PRO A 399 19.87 11.38 -26.46
N PRO A 400 20.32 12.63 -26.61
CA PRO A 400 20.41 13.60 -25.51
C PRO A 400 19.02 13.89 -24.94
N PRO A 401 18.92 14.31 -23.64
CA PRO A 401 17.67 14.73 -23.06
C PRO A 401 17.09 15.93 -23.82
N PRO A 402 15.76 16.06 -23.92
CA PRO A 402 15.15 17.26 -24.50
C PRO A 402 15.54 18.48 -23.67
N GLU A 403 15.96 19.60 -24.35
CA GLU A 403 16.29 20.90 -23.77
C GLU A 403 15.06 21.56 -23.11
#